data_681fbdcc004b68d057edc44becb0e700
#
_entry.id   681fbdcc004b68d057edc44becb0e700
#
_cell.length_a   1.000
_cell.length_b   1.000
_cell.length_c   1.000
_cell.angle_alpha   90.00
_cell.angle_beta   90.00
_cell.angle_gamma   90.00
#
_symmetry.space_group_name_H-M   'P 1'
#
loop_
_entity.id
_entity.type
_entity.pdbx_description
1 polymer ?
#
loop_
_entity_poly.entity_id
_entity_poly.type
_entity_poly.pdbx_seq_one_letter_code
_entity_poly.pdbx_strand_id
1 'polypeptide(L)'
;ESGLGAEDKMIDQIARQGYQKATVTAMESAFASLDNHEKLLLLYYHVENLKLREIARMVESQTSPLRDWFQRKSPTREKNPESRIHESTIMRWLEKSYAKVLQLFRSELRAKHDLREDEIEICMQLPTQDLAGRNLYQNLTTT
;
A
#
# COMPACT_ATOMS: atom_id res chain seq x y z
N GLU A 1 20.32 36.97 -13.11
CA GLU A 1 19.09 36.25 -12.83
C GLU A 1 19.16 34.76 -13.19
N SER A 2 19.81 34.41 -14.28
CA SER A 2 19.98 33.01 -14.67
C SER A 2 20.77 32.23 -13.62
N GLY A 3 21.73 32.88 -12.93
CA GLY A 3 22.47 32.24 -11.85
C GLY A 3 21.60 31.93 -10.63
N LEU A 4 20.74 32.87 -10.25
CA LEU A 4 19.80 32.68 -9.14
C LEU A 4 18.79 31.58 -9.47
N GLY A 5 18.28 31.55 -10.70
CA GLY A 5 17.35 30.50 -11.13
C GLY A 5 17.98 29.12 -11.11
N ALA A 6 19.26 29.02 -11.47
CA ALA A 6 19.99 27.76 -11.45
C ALA A 6 20.21 27.27 -10.02
N GLU A 7 20.55 28.15 -9.09
CA GLU A 7 20.73 27.81 -7.68
C GLU A 7 19.41 27.37 -7.05
N ASP A 8 18.32 28.07 -7.33
CA ASP A 8 16.99 27.72 -6.83
C ASP A 8 16.55 26.35 -7.35
N LYS A 9 16.80 26.06 -8.63
CA LYS A 9 16.47 24.75 -9.20
C LYS A 9 17.29 23.64 -8.58
N MET A 10 18.56 23.91 -8.27
CA MET A 10 19.43 22.93 -7.64
C MET A 10 18.98 22.64 -6.21
N ILE A 11 18.62 23.66 -5.44
CA ILE A 11 18.10 23.51 -4.08
C ILE A 11 16.79 22.72 -4.10
N ASP A 12 15.87 23.07 -5.01
CA ASP A 12 14.60 22.34 -5.17
C ASP A 12 14.83 20.89 -5.52
N GLN A 13 15.80 20.62 -6.37
CA GLN A 13 16.12 19.24 -6.77
C GLN A 13 16.67 18.43 -5.62
N ILE A 14 17.55 19.01 -4.81
CA ILE A 14 18.11 18.35 -3.63
C ILE A 14 17.02 18.05 -2.62
N ALA A 15 16.15 19.04 -2.36
CA ALA A 15 15.03 18.87 -1.45
C ALA A 15 14.08 17.78 -1.93
N ARG A 16 13.78 17.77 -3.23
CA ARG A 16 12.90 16.76 -3.83
C ARG A 16 13.49 15.36 -3.72
N GLN A 17 14.80 15.21 -3.94
CA GLN A 17 15.48 13.93 -3.78
C GLN A 17 15.41 13.44 -2.34
N GLY A 18 15.55 14.33 -1.38
CA GLY A 18 15.43 14.00 0.03
C GLY A 18 14.04 13.50 0.38
N TYR A 19 12.99 14.18 -0.11
CA TYR A 19 11.62 13.76 0.10
C TYR A 19 11.32 12.43 -0.59
N GLN A 20 11.85 12.22 -1.80
CA GLN A 20 11.68 10.95 -2.50
C GLN A 20 12.29 9.79 -1.71
N LYS A 21 13.49 9.99 -1.18
CA LYS A 21 14.17 8.96 -0.37
C LYS A 21 13.37 8.64 0.89
N ALA A 22 12.91 9.67 1.60
CA ALA A 22 12.07 9.50 2.78
C ALA A 22 10.77 8.78 2.43
N THR A 23 10.16 9.13 1.32
CA THR A 23 8.91 8.52 0.84
C THR A 23 9.12 7.03 0.57
N VAL A 24 10.17 6.66 -0.15
CA VAL A 24 10.46 5.25 -0.45
C VAL A 24 10.70 4.46 0.83
N THR A 25 11.54 4.98 1.73
CA THR A 25 11.87 4.29 2.97
C THR A 25 10.64 4.11 3.86
N ALA A 26 9.81 5.15 3.99
CA ALA A 26 8.60 5.10 4.79
C ALA A 26 7.56 4.13 4.19
N MET A 27 7.47 4.09 2.85
CA MET A 27 6.58 3.18 2.15
C MET A 27 7.01 1.73 2.37
N GLU A 28 8.30 1.45 2.26
CA GLU A 28 8.84 0.11 2.55
C GLU A 28 8.49 -0.35 3.96
N SER A 29 8.68 0.52 4.94
CA SER A 29 8.31 0.24 6.33
C SER A 29 6.82 -0.02 6.49
N ALA A 30 5.99 0.81 5.84
CA ALA A 30 4.54 0.68 5.92
C ALA A 30 4.08 -0.67 5.35
N PHE A 31 4.58 -1.05 4.18
CA PHE A 31 4.24 -2.33 3.58
C PHE A 31 4.77 -3.51 4.38
N ALA A 32 5.96 -3.39 4.94
CA ALA A 32 6.54 -4.46 5.77
C ALA A 32 5.70 -4.74 7.02
N SER A 33 4.93 -3.74 7.48
CA SER A 33 4.08 -3.87 8.67
C SER A 33 2.73 -4.51 8.38
N LEU A 34 2.39 -4.73 7.12
CA LEU A 34 1.15 -5.41 6.75
C LEU A 34 1.25 -6.91 7.05
N ASP A 35 0.10 -7.51 7.37
CA ASP A 35 0.01 -8.95 7.49
C ASP A 35 0.16 -9.61 6.11
N ASN A 36 0.56 -10.88 6.09
CA ASN A 36 0.74 -11.62 4.84
C ASN A 36 -0.53 -11.65 4.00
N HIS A 37 -1.69 -11.74 4.63
CA HIS A 37 -2.99 -11.74 3.95
C HIS A 37 -3.23 -10.41 3.22
N GLU A 38 -2.90 -9.31 3.87
CA GLU A 38 -3.04 -7.99 3.30
C GLU A 38 -2.09 -7.77 2.12
N LYS A 39 -0.83 -8.23 2.27
CA LYS A 39 0.17 -8.16 1.21
C LYS A 39 -0.29 -8.95 -0.02
N LEU A 40 -0.79 -10.16 0.19
CA LEU A 40 -1.24 -11.03 -0.89
C LEU A 40 -2.43 -10.43 -1.64
N LEU A 41 -3.37 -9.83 -0.92
CA LEU A 41 -4.53 -9.18 -1.50
C LEU A 41 -4.13 -8.00 -2.38
N LEU A 42 -3.20 -7.18 -1.90
CA LEU A 42 -2.68 -6.05 -2.67
C LEU A 42 -1.89 -6.52 -3.88
N LEU A 43 -1.14 -7.62 -3.74
CA LEU A 43 -0.40 -8.23 -4.85
C LEU A 43 -1.35 -8.64 -5.98
N TYR A 44 -2.42 -9.34 -5.64
CA TYR A 44 -3.41 -9.77 -6.62
C TYR A 44 -4.03 -8.60 -7.37
N TYR A 45 -4.37 -7.55 -6.66
CA TYR A 45 -5.07 -6.42 -7.26
C TYR A 45 -4.14 -5.51 -8.07
N HIS A 46 -2.98 -5.16 -7.51
CA HIS A 46 -2.10 -4.14 -8.11
C HIS A 46 -1.02 -4.69 -9.01
N VAL A 47 -0.49 -5.85 -8.69
CA VAL A 47 0.62 -6.43 -9.46
C VAL A 47 0.11 -7.41 -10.51
N GLU A 48 -0.77 -8.30 -10.11
CA GLU A 48 -1.35 -9.30 -11.02
C GLU A 48 -2.53 -8.74 -11.80
N ASN A 49 -3.02 -7.54 -11.44
CA ASN A 49 -4.11 -6.85 -12.10
C ASN A 49 -5.40 -7.68 -12.18
N LEU A 50 -5.66 -8.46 -11.16
CA LEU A 50 -6.88 -9.25 -11.09
C LEU A 50 -8.08 -8.35 -10.78
N LYS A 51 -9.21 -8.69 -11.37
CA LYS A 51 -10.46 -7.99 -11.08
C LYS A 51 -11.01 -8.45 -9.74
N LEU A 52 -11.81 -7.61 -9.11
CA LEU A 52 -12.39 -7.92 -7.79
C LEU A 52 -13.11 -9.26 -7.79
N ARG A 53 -13.85 -9.56 -8.86
CA ARG A 53 -14.57 -10.82 -9.00
C ARG A 53 -13.60 -12.01 -9.07
N GLU A 54 -12.50 -11.85 -9.78
CA GLU A 54 -11.48 -12.89 -9.89
C GLU A 54 -10.83 -13.16 -8.54
N ILE A 55 -10.52 -12.09 -7.79
CA ILE A 55 -9.96 -12.23 -6.44
C ILE A 55 -10.95 -12.95 -5.53
N ALA A 56 -12.23 -12.58 -5.60
CA ALA A 56 -13.27 -13.19 -4.80
C ALA A 56 -13.36 -14.71 -5.08
N ARG A 57 -13.31 -15.10 -6.36
CA ARG A 57 -13.34 -16.52 -6.72
C ARG A 57 -12.08 -17.25 -6.26
N MET A 58 -10.92 -16.61 -6.36
CA MET A 58 -9.66 -17.20 -5.88
C MET A 58 -9.67 -17.43 -4.36
N VAL A 59 -10.16 -16.44 -3.62
CA VAL A 59 -10.21 -16.52 -2.15
C VAL A 59 -11.14 -17.65 -1.69
N GLU A 60 -12.19 -17.94 -2.46
CA GLU A 60 -13.11 -19.03 -2.15
C GLU A 60 -12.48 -20.42 -2.36
N SER A 61 -11.41 -20.53 -3.12
CA SER A 61 -10.75 -21.78 -3.39
C SER A 61 -10.22 -22.42 -2.10
N GLN A 62 -10.40 -23.72 -1.95
CA GLN A 62 -9.92 -24.46 -0.78
C GLN A 62 -8.40 -24.39 -0.62
N THR A 63 -7.70 -24.16 -1.73
CA THR A 63 -6.24 -24.09 -1.72
C THR A 63 -5.73 -22.67 -1.47
N SER A 64 -6.62 -21.69 -1.40
CA SER A 64 -6.21 -20.30 -1.20
C SER A 64 -5.75 -20.06 0.24
N PRO A 65 -4.58 -19.43 0.46
CA PRO A 65 -4.13 -19.08 1.80
C PRO A 65 -5.01 -17.99 2.44
N LEU A 66 -5.83 -17.28 1.65
CA LEU A 66 -6.72 -16.23 2.16
C LEU A 66 -8.07 -16.77 2.62
N ARG A 67 -8.42 -18.00 2.26
CA ARG A 67 -9.74 -18.54 2.56
C ARG A 67 -10.05 -18.54 4.06
N ASP A 68 -9.16 -19.11 4.86
CA ASP A 68 -9.36 -19.20 6.31
C ASP A 68 -9.43 -17.83 6.96
N TRP A 69 -8.59 -16.90 6.50
CA TRP A 69 -8.58 -15.55 7.02
C TRP A 69 -9.92 -14.85 6.75
N PHE A 70 -10.44 -14.95 5.52
CA PHE A 70 -11.72 -14.36 5.17
C PHE A 70 -12.86 -15.01 5.95
N GLN A 71 -12.83 -16.31 6.14
CA GLN A 71 -13.85 -17.03 6.92
C GLN A 71 -13.86 -16.55 8.37
N ARG A 72 -12.71 -16.38 8.99
CA ARG A 72 -12.62 -15.90 10.37
C ARG A 72 -13.11 -14.46 10.54
N LYS A 73 -12.96 -13.64 9.51
CA LYS A 73 -13.34 -12.23 9.57
C LYS A 73 -14.79 -11.98 9.13
N SER A 74 -15.48 -12.98 8.65
CA SER A 74 -16.86 -12.84 8.17
C SER A 74 -17.79 -13.78 8.94
N PRO A 75 -18.52 -13.27 9.95
CA PRO A 75 -19.44 -14.11 10.72
C PRO A 75 -20.52 -14.79 9.87
N THR A 76 -20.94 -14.15 8.78
CA THR A 76 -21.93 -14.71 7.86
C THR A 76 -21.38 -15.97 7.18
N ARG A 77 -20.10 -16.01 6.90
CA ARG A 77 -19.48 -17.17 6.25
C ARG A 77 -19.27 -18.32 7.23
N GLU A 78 -19.10 -18.04 8.51
CA GLU A 78 -19.03 -19.10 9.53
C GLU A 78 -20.36 -19.87 9.60
N LYS A 79 -21.48 -19.13 9.45
CA LYS A 79 -22.82 -19.72 9.47
C LYS A 79 -23.15 -20.45 8.17
N ASN A 80 -22.58 -20.00 7.04
CA ASN A 80 -22.84 -20.57 5.73
C ASN A 80 -21.55 -20.59 4.91
N PRO A 81 -20.69 -21.59 5.10
CA PRO A 81 -19.38 -21.63 4.43
C PRO A 81 -19.46 -21.80 2.91
N GLU A 82 -20.63 -22.13 2.37
CA GLU A 82 -20.84 -22.23 0.94
C GLU A 82 -21.23 -20.89 0.30
N SER A 83 -21.48 -19.86 1.10
CA SER A 83 -21.79 -18.53 0.60
C SER A 83 -20.61 -17.99 -0.18
N ARG A 84 -20.89 -17.38 -1.33
CA ARG A 84 -19.87 -16.75 -2.13
C ARG A 84 -19.43 -15.43 -1.51
N ILE A 85 -18.15 -15.11 -1.68
CA ILE A 85 -17.61 -13.82 -1.27
C ILE A 85 -18.04 -12.79 -2.32
N HIS A 86 -18.64 -11.70 -1.86
CA HIS A 86 -19.06 -10.61 -2.73
C HIS A 86 -17.87 -9.71 -3.08
N GLU A 87 -17.89 -9.14 -4.28
CA GLU A 87 -16.85 -8.21 -4.73
C GLU A 87 -16.69 -7.03 -3.78
N SER A 88 -17.77 -6.54 -3.22
CA SER A 88 -17.76 -5.43 -2.26
C SER A 88 -16.98 -5.77 -1.00
N THR A 89 -16.94 -7.03 -0.61
CA THR A 89 -16.15 -7.48 0.53
C THR A 89 -14.66 -7.35 0.23
N ILE A 90 -14.24 -7.75 -0.96
CA ILE A 90 -12.85 -7.60 -1.40
C ILE A 90 -12.46 -6.13 -1.45
N MET A 91 -13.32 -5.28 -2.02
CA MET A 91 -13.06 -3.84 -2.08
C MET A 91 -12.90 -3.25 -0.68
N ARG A 92 -13.76 -3.65 0.25
CA ARG A 92 -13.71 -3.18 1.63
C ARG A 92 -12.39 -3.55 2.31
N TRP A 93 -11.91 -4.77 2.10
CA TRP A 93 -10.64 -5.22 2.66
C TRP A 93 -9.45 -4.50 2.02
N LEU A 94 -9.52 -4.24 0.72
CA LEU A 94 -8.50 -3.42 0.04
C LEU A 94 -8.47 -2.01 0.62
N GLU A 95 -9.63 -1.38 0.81
CA GLU A 95 -9.72 -0.03 1.38
C GLU A 95 -9.13 0.01 2.79
N LYS A 96 -9.39 -0.99 3.61
CA LYS A 96 -8.80 -1.09 4.95
C LYS A 96 -7.29 -1.23 4.89
N SER A 97 -6.78 -2.03 3.97
CA SER A 97 -5.34 -2.21 3.78
C SER A 97 -4.68 -0.91 3.34
N TYR A 98 -5.31 -0.17 2.43
CA TYR A 98 -4.81 1.15 2.01
C TYR A 98 -4.79 2.13 3.17
N ALA A 99 -5.87 2.20 3.93
CA ALA A 99 -5.95 3.10 5.08
C ALA A 99 -4.83 2.81 6.09
N LYS A 100 -4.56 1.53 6.32
CA LYS A 100 -3.49 1.08 7.22
C LYS A 100 -2.11 1.51 6.68
N VAL A 101 -1.87 1.30 5.40
CA VAL A 101 -0.61 1.70 4.76
C VAL A 101 -0.40 3.21 4.87
N LEU A 102 -1.43 3.99 4.55
CA LEU A 102 -1.33 5.46 4.61
C LEU A 102 -1.06 5.95 6.03
N GLN A 103 -1.73 5.36 7.01
CA GLN A 103 -1.52 5.72 8.41
C GLN A 103 -0.09 5.41 8.86
N LEU A 104 0.39 4.23 8.52
CA LEU A 104 1.76 3.82 8.85
C LEU A 104 2.79 4.68 8.12
N PHE A 105 2.52 5.00 6.87
CA PHE A 105 3.38 5.86 6.05
C PHE A 105 3.53 7.25 6.69
N ARG A 106 2.41 7.88 7.06
CA ARG A 106 2.42 9.18 7.74
C ARG A 106 3.17 9.12 9.07
N SER A 107 2.94 8.06 9.84
CA SER A 107 3.60 7.85 11.13
C SER A 107 5.11 7.70 10.98
N GLU A 108 5.55 6.97 9.97
CA GLU A 108 6.97 6.78 9.67
C GLU A 108 7.63 8.10 9.27
N LEU A 109 6.98 8.87 8.42
CA LEU A 109 7.52 10.17 8.01
C LEU A 109 7.66 11.12 9.19
N ARG A 110 6.68 11.11 10.09
CA ARG A 110 6.70 11.98 11.27
C ARG A 110 7.72 11.52 12.30
N ALA A 111 7.72 10.24 12.62
CA ALA A 111 8.53 9.71 13.72
C ALA A 111 9.98 9.47 13.36
N LYS A 112 10.25 8.90 12.19
CA LYS A 112 11.61 8.51 11.79
C LYS A 112 12.32 9.53 10.91
N HIS A 113 11.56 10.28 10.12
CA HIS A 113 12.13 11.29 9.23
C HIS A 113 11.93 12.70 9.75
N ASP A 114 11.23 12.86 10.87
CA ASP A 114 11.01 14.14 11.57
C ASP A 114 10.42 15.21 10.64
N LEU A 115 9.51 14.80 9.75
CA LEU A 115 8.87 15.72 8.81
C LEU A 115 7.65 16.39 9.45
N ARG A 116 7.44 17.65 9.08
CA ARG A 116 6.25 18.40 9.48
C ARG A 116 5.08 18.02 8.57
N GLU A 117 3.87 18.41 8.98
CA GLU A 117 2.67 18.09 8.21
C GLU A 117 2.71 18.61 6.77
N ASP A 118 3.24 19.81 6.55
CA ASP A 118 3.38 20.36 5.20
C ASP A 118 4.36 19.55 4.35
N GLU A 119 5.42 19.06 4.97
CA GLU A 119 6.40 18.20 4.29
C GLU A 119 5.83 16.82 3.98
N ILE A 120 5.02 16.29 4.89
CA ILE A 120 4.33 15.01 4.69
C ILE A 120 3.38 15.13 3.49
N GLU A 121 2.66 16.25 3.39
CA GLU A 121 1.78 16.48 2.23
C GLU A 121 2.57 16.54 0.92
N ILE A 122 3.78 17.10 0.92
CA ILE A 122 4.65 17.06 -0.24
C ILE A 122 4.98 15.62 -0.62
N CYS A 123 5.33 14.80 0.35
CA CYS A 123 5.61 13.37 0.12
C CYS A 123 4.39 12.63 -0.42
N MET A 124 3.19 13.00 0.03
CA MET A 124 1.95 12.40 -0.46
C MET A 124 1.64 12.77 -1.90
N GLN A 125 2.13 13.93 -2.36
CA GLN A 125 1.89 14.42 -3.72
C GLN A 125 2.96 13.96 -4.71
N LEU A 126 4.08 13.44 -4.25
CA LEU A 126 5.10 12.91 -5.15
C LEU A 126 4.49 11.78 -5.97
N PRO A 127 4.95 11.57 -7.21
CA PRO A 127 4.40 10.53 -8.06
C PRO A 127 4.76 9.15 -7.49
N THR A 128 4.02 8.78 -6.46
CA THR A 128 4.23 7.52 -5.72
C THR A 128 3.81 6.31 -6.53
N GLN A 129 3.01 6.50 -7.58
CA GLN A 129 2.50 5.39 -8.38
C GLN A 129 3.65 4.58 -9.01
N ASP A 130 4.61 5.25 -9.63
CA ASP A 130 5.76 4.56 -10.22
C ASP A 130 6.71 4.02 -9.15
N LEU A 131 6.93 4.81 -8.09
CA LEU A 131 7.75 4.37 -6.96
C LEU A 131 7.08 3.23 -6.21
N ALA A 132 5.78 3.35 -5.95
CA ALA A 132 5.00 2.30 -5.29
C ALA A 132 4.88 1.06 -6.18
N GLY A 133 4.79 1.22 -7.50
CA GLY A 133 4.71 0.11 -8.43
C GLY A 133 5.93 -0.80 -8.40
N ARG A 134 7.13 -0.21 -8.36
CA ARG A 134 8.37 -0.97 -8.27
C ARG A 134 8.56 -1.60 -6.90
N ASN A 135 8.33 -0.82 -5.86
CA ASN A 135 8.58 -1.27 -4.49
C ASN A 135 7.45 -2.15 -3.97
N LEU A 136 6.24 -1.99 -4.50
CA LEU A 136 5.09 -2.79 -4.10
C LEU A 136 5.35 -4.27 -4.34
N TYR A 137 5.82 -4.63 -5.54
CA TYR A 137 6.12 -6.03 -5.87
C TYR A 137 7.18 -6.59 -4.92
N GLN A 138 8.31 -5.87 -4.74
CA GLN A 138 9.38 -6.30 -3.85
C GLN A 138 8.88 -6.44 -2.42
N ASN A 139 8.14 -5.47 -1.91
CA ASN A 139 7.66 -5.47 -0.54
C ASN A 139 6.60 -6.53 -0.28
N LEU A 140 5.79 -6.86 -1.28
CA LEU A 140 4.76 -7.89 -1.15
C LEU A 140 5.33 -9.31 -1.30
N THR A 141 6.44 -9.47 -2.02
CA THR A 141 7.07 -10.77 -2.23
C THR A 141 8.17 -11.09 -1.23
N THR A 142 8.68 -10.09 -0.51
CA THR A 142 9.68 -10.29 0.54
C THR A 142 8.96 -10.66 1.83
N THR A 143 9.23 -11.84 2.32
CA THR A 143 8.66 -12.33 3.58
C THR A 143 9.72 -12.49 4.63
#